data_1be4d65260f3a60d810fdce44d8a95af
#
_entry.id   1be4d65260f3a60d810fdce44d8a95af
#
_cell.length_a   1.000
_cell.length_b   1.000
_cell.length_c   1.000
_cell.angle_alpha   90.00
_cell.angle_beta   90.00
_cell.angle_gamma   90.00
#
_symmetry.space_group_name_H-M   'P 1'
#
loop_
_entity.id
_entity.type
_entity.pdbx_description
1 polymer ?
#
loop_
_entity_poly.entity_id
_entity_poly.type
_entity_poly.pdbx_seq_one_letter_code
_entity_poly.pdbx_strand_id
1 'polypeptide(L)'
;MINTDNVDALADLLTQNKLTISVAESCTGGTLASTLTSLSGASVYFDRGFVTYSNKAKQDLLGVNKDTITKYGAVSEHVALEMVKGVIKNSTSDFAVAITGIAGPSGGTTTKPVGMVCFGFSTYGNN
;
A
#
# COMPACT_ATOMS: atom_id res chain seq x y z
N MET A 1 14.72 -5.73 11.91
CA MET A 1 14.18 -4.73 12.85
C MET A 1 13.61 -3.55 12.06
N ILE A 2 12.42 -3.12 12.41
CA ILE A 2 11.78 -1.97 11.75
C ILE A 2 12.24 -0.69 12.45
N ASN A 3 12.74 0.27 11.67
CA ASN A 3 13.07 1.58 12.20
C ASN A 3 11.78 2.39 12.35
N THR A 4 11.43 2.75 13.59
CA THR A 4 10.19 3.45 13.91
C THR A 4 10.34 4.97 14.00
N ASP A 5 11.55 5.52 13.85
CA ASP A 5 11.76 6.97 13.94
C ASP A 5 10.95 7.72 12.89
N ASN A 6 10.92 7.19 11.66
CA ASN A 6 10.16 7.78 10.56
C ASN A 6 8.66 7.66 10.79
N VAL A 7 8.22 6.61 11.48
CA VAL A 7 6.79 6.42 11.81
C VAL A 7 6.34 7.48 12.80
N ASP A 8 7.15 7.76 13.82
CA ASP A 8 6.87 8.83 14.79
C ASP A 8 6.74 10.18 14.08
N ALA A 9 7.69 10.50 13.19
CA ALA A 9 7.68 11.74 12.44
C ALA A 9 6.44 11.86 11.54
N LEU A 10 6.09 10.79 10.84
CA LEU A 10 4.90 10.75 9.99
C LEU A 10 3.62 10.93 10.81
N ALA A 11 3.51 10.21 11.93
CA ALA A 11 2.35 10.30 12.82
C ALA A 11 2.16 11.74 13.33
N ASP A 12 3.24 12.41 13.71
CA ASP A 12 3.19 13.80 14.16
C ASP A 12 2.72 14.73 13.05
N LEU A 13 3.24 14.58 11.84
CA LEU A 13 2.85 15.39 10.69
C LEU A 13 1.37 15.20 10.35
N LEU A 14 0.90 13.96 10.31
CA LEU A 14 -0.50 13.66 10.02
C LEU A 14 -1.41 14.23 11.09
N THR A 15 -1.07 14.04 12.35
CA THR A 15 -1.85 14.52 13.49
C THR A 15 -1.94 16.05 13.51
N GLN A 16 -0.80 16.73 13.37
CA GLN A 16 -0.73 18.19 13.39
C GLN A 16 -1.54 18.82 12.26
N ASN A 17 -1.57 18.18 11.10
CA ASN A 17 -2.27 18.69 9.92
C ASN A 17 -3.67 18.12 9.76
N LYS A 18 -4.12 17.29 10.70
CA LYS A 18 -5.44 16.64 10.67
C LYS A 18 -5.67 15.84 9.40
N LEU A 19 -4.64 15.10 8.98
CA LEU A 19 -4.67 14.27 7.78
C LEU A 19 -4.75 12.80 8.15
N THR A 20 -5.37 12.01 7.28
CA THR A 20 -5.53 10.58 7.47
C THR A 20 -4.85 9.80 6.35
N ILE A 21 -4.47 8.55 6.66
CA ILE A 21 -3.80 7.65 5.74
C ILE A 21 -4.49 6.29 5.72
N SER A 22 -4.58 5.70 4.54
CA SER A 22 -4.99 4.31 4.31
C SER A 22 -3.96 3.63 3.43
N VAL A 23 -3.88 2.30 3.55
CA VAL A 23 -2.84 1.55 2.84
C VAL A 23 -3.43 0.32 2.14
N ALA A 24 -2.73 -0.15 1.12
CA ALA A 24 -2.95 -1.45 0.51
C ALA A 24 -1.64 -2.22 0.50
N GLU A 25 -1.69 -3.47 0.91
CA GLU A 25 -0.50 -4.30 1.02
C GLU A 25 -0.71 -5.63 0.33
N SER A 26 0.31 -6.08 -0.40
CA SER A 26 0.35 -7.40 -0.97
C SER A 26 1.44 -8.22 -0.28
N CYS A 27 2.68 -8.17 -0.75
CA CYS A 27 3.76 -8.98 -0.19
C CYS A 27 4.06 -8.70 1.29
N THR A 28 3.77 -7.53 1.77
CA THR A 28 4.00 -7.14 3.17
C THR A 28 2.93 -7.65 4.14
N GLY A 29 1.81 -8.12 3.63
CA GLY A 29 0.79 -8.84 4.39
C GLY A 29 0.18 -8.14 5.59
N GLY A 30 0.31 -6.82 5.71
CA GLY A 30 -0.20 -6.04 6.84
C GLY A 30 0.89 -5.40 7.69
N THR A 31 2.16 -5.60 7.35
CA THR A 31 3.28 -5.04 8.13
C THR A 31 3.25 -3.52 8.19
N LEU A 32 2.94 -2.84 7.07
CA LEU A 32 2.86 -1.39 7.05
C LEU A 32 1.72 -0.89 7.96
N ALA A 33 0.54 -1.47 7.82
CA ALA A 33 -0.60 -1.12 8.67
C ALA A 33 -0.28 -1.34 10.14
N SER A 34 0.32 -2.48 10.49
CA SER A 34 0.74 -2.80 11.85
C SER A 34 1.75 -1.78 12.37
N THR A 35 2.73 -1.40 11.55
CA THR A 35 3.75 -0.42 11.93
C THR A 35 3.14 0.96 12.18
N LEU A 36 2.26 1.41 11.28
CA LEU A 36 1.60 2.72 11.40
C LEU A 36 0.67 2.78 12.62
N THR A 37 0.09 1.67 13.02
CA THR A 37 -0.83 1.60 14.16
C THR A 37 -0.15 1.22 15.47
N SER A 38 1.16 1.05 15.49
CA SER A 38 1.91 0.67 16.70
C SER A 38 1.98 1.79 17.74
N LEU A 39 1.74 3.02 17.34
CA LEU A 39 1.79 4.17 18.25
C LEU A 39 0.44 4.40 18.93
N SER A 40 0.50 4.82 20.20
CA SER A 40 -0.71 5.22 20.93
C SER A 40 -1.37 6.39 20.21
N GLY A 41 -2.70 6.35 20.06
CA GLY A 41 -3.46 7.41 19.39
C GLY A 41 -3.48 7.30 17.88
N ALA A 42 -3.05 6.18 17.30
CA ALA A 42 -2.99 5.99 15.85
C ALA A 42 -4.33 6.17 15.13
N SER A 43 -5.44 5.96 15.82
CA SER A 43 -6.77 6.15 15.23
C SER A 43 -7.04 7.58 14.76
N VAL A 44 -6.26 8.54 15.21
CA VAL A 44 -6.38 9.94 14.77
C VAL A 44 -5.94 10.10 13.31
N TYR A 45 -4.96 9.32 12.86
CA TYR A 45 -4.42 9.46 11.50
C TYR A 45 -4.57 8.22 10.62
N PHE A 46 -4.72 7.03 11.20
CA PHE A 46 -4.85 5.79 10.41
C PHE A 46 -6.33 5.41 10.28
N ASP A 47 -6.80 5.23 9.03
CA ASP A 47 -8.19 4.87 8.78
C ASP A 47 -8.36 3.37 8.53
N ARG A 48 -7.80 2.86 7.43
CA ARG A 48 -7.98 1.46 7.05
C ARG A 48 -6.83 0.93 6.21
N GLY A 49 -6.72 -0.40 6.18
CA GLY A 49 -5.77 -1.09 5.34
C GLY A 49 -6.45 -2.23 4.59
N PHE A 50 -6.00 -2.45 3.36
CA PHE A 50 -6.45 -3.54 2.50
C PHE A 50 -5.29 -4.50 2.30
N VAL A 51 -5.43 -5.74 2.76
CA VAL A 51 -4.45 -6.78 2.47
C VAL A 51 -4.96 -7.55 1.25
N THR A 52 -4.38 -7.25 0.10
CA THR A 52 -4.78 -7.79 -1.19
C THR A 52 -3.66 -8.67 -1.75
N TYR A 53 -3.44 -9.81 -1.10
CA TYR A 53 -2.30 -10.67 -1.38
C TYR A 53 -2.39 -11.32 -2.76
N SER A 54 -3.58 -11.80 -3.13
CA SER A 54 -3.82 -12.44 -4.41
C SER A 54 -4.17 -11.43 -5.50
N ASN A 55 -4.01 -11.85 -6.76
CA ASN A 55 -4.44 -11.03 -7.89
C ASN A 55 -5.96 -10.81 -7.87
N LYS A 56 -6.71 -11.83 -7.47
CA LYS A 56 -8.17 -11.71 -7.37
C LYS A 56 -8.56 -10.68 -6.30
N ALA A 57 -7.90 -10.69 -5.15
CA ALA A 57 -8.16 -9.71 -4.11
C ALA A 57 -7.88 -8.28 -4.56
N LYS A 58 -6.81 -8.08 -5.34
CA LYS A 58 -6.51 -6.77 -5.93
C LYS A 58 -7.64 -6.27 -6.82
N GLN A 59 -8.22 -7.18 -7.61
CA GLN A 59 -9.35 -6.86 -8.47
C GLN A 59 -10.61 -6.59 -7.67
N ASP A 60 -10.94 -7.49 -6.75
CA ASP A 60 -12.21 -7.44 -6.00
C ASP A 60 -12.28 -6.25 -5.04
N LEU A 61 -11.20 -5.97 -4.33
CA LEU A 61 -11.20 -4.96 -3.26
C LEU A 61 -10.74 -3.58 -3.73
N LEU A 62 -9.83 -3.53 -4.69
CA LEU A 62 -9.23 -2.28 -5.14
C LEU A 62 -9.56 -1.91 -6.59
N GLY A 63 -10.25 -2.78 -7.29
CA GLY A 63 -10.61 -2.52 -8.69
C GLY A 63 -9.42 -2.53 -9.65
N VAL A 64 -8.35 -3.22 -9.30
CA VAL A 64 -7.21 -3.37 -10.22
C VAL A 64 -7.67 -4.13 -11.45
N ASN A 65 -7.34 -3.61 -12.63
CA ASN A 65 -7.77 -4.19 -13.89
C ASN A 65 -7.01 -5.49 -14.16
N LYS A 66 -7.76 -6.55 -14.48
CA LYS A 66 -7.18 -7.85 -14.82
C LYS A 66 -6.17 -7.74 -15.97
N ASP A 67 -6.47 -6.90 -16.96
CA ASP A 67 -5.59 -6.70 -18.11
C ASP A 67 -4.27 -6.06 -17.72
N THR A 68 -4.27 -5.16 -16.76
CA THR A 68 -3.06 -4.55 -16.23
C THR A 68 -2.16 -5.61 -15.57
N ILE A 69 -2.77 -6.48 -14.77
CA ILE A 69 -2.04 -7.59 -14.13
C ILE A 69 -1.47 -8.53 -15.19
N THR A 70 -2.25 -8.87 -16.20
CA THR A 70 -1.82 -9.76 -17.28
C THR A 70 -0.68 -9.16 -18.08
N LYS A 71 -0.76 -7.87 -18.40
CA LYS A 71 0.21 -7.19 -19.26
C LYS A 71 1.53 -6.88 -18.54
N TYR A 72 1.44 -6.36 -17.32
CA TYR A 72 2.61 -5.85 -16.61
C TYR A 72 3.03 -6.72 -15.42
N GLY A 73 2.18 -7.66 -15.00
CA GLY A 73 2.40 -8.47 -13.82
C GLY A 73 1.93 -7.76 -12.54
N ALA A 74 1.69 -8.55 -11.50
CA ALA A 74 1.23 -8.03 -10.22
C ALA A 74 2.27 -7.10 -9.58
N VAL A 75 3.56 -7.38 -9.79
CA VAL A 75 4.66 -6.55 -9.28
C VAL A 75 5.08 -5.59 -10.38
N SER A 76 4.43 -4.44 -10.41
CA SER A 76 4.70 -3.40 -11.40
C SER A 76 4.23 -2.07 -10.85
N GLU A 77 4.80 -0.99 -11.38
CA GLU A 77 4.36 0.35 -11.05
C GLU A 77 2.90 0.58 -11.48
N HIS A 78 2.51 -0.03 -12.60
CA HIS A 78 1.15 0.06 -13.12
C HIS A 78 0.13 -0.51 -12.12
N VAL A 79 0.40 -1.69 -11.58
CA VAL A 79 -0.49 -2.32 -10.59
C VAL A 79 -0.45 -1.55 -9.27
N ALA A 80 0.72 -1.11 -8.81
CA ALA A 80 0.82 -0.29 -7.60
C ALA A 80 -0.01 0.99 -7.72
N LEU A 81 0.00 1.64 -8.88
CA LEU A 81 -0.79 2.85 -9.11
C LEU A 81 -2.29 2.55 -9.06
N GLU A 82 -2.74 1.46 -9.70
CA GLU A 82 -4.15 1.07 -9.66
C GLU A 82 -4.58 0.67 -8.25
N MET A 83 -3.70 0.01 -7.50
CA MET A 83 -3.97 -0.32 -6.10
C MET A 83 -4.21 0.94 -5.28
N VAL A 84 -3.34 1.93 -5.40
CA VAL A 84 -3.45 3.15 -4.60
C VAL A 84 -4.68 3.97 -5.00
N LYS A 85 -5.04 3.99 -6.28
CA LYS A 85 -6.30 4.60 -6.73
C LYS A 85 -7.50 3.91 -6.10
N GLY A 86 -7.45 2.58 -5.99
CA GLY A 86 -8.49 1.81 -5.33
C GLY A 86 -8.62 2.14 -3.84
N VAL A 87 -7.50 2.37 -3.16
CA VAL A 87 -7.52 2.78 -1.75
C VAL A 87 -8.23 4.14 -1.60
N ILE A 88 -7.86 5.11 -2.42
CA ILE A 88 -8.49 6.44 -2.39
C ILE A 88 -9.99 6.34 -2.65
N LYS A 89 -10.38 5.53 -3.65
CA LYS A 89 -11.79 5.35 -4.00
C LYS A 89 -12.60 4.69 -2.88
N ASN A 90 -11.99 3.77 -2.14
CA ASN A 90 -12.67 2.96 -1.13
C ASN A 90 -12.41 3.45 0.31
N SER A 91 -11.94 4.66 0.46
CA SER A 91 -11.72 5.27 1.77
C SER A 91 -12.05 6.76 1.71
N THR A 92 -11.94 7.43 2.84
CA THR A 92 -12.05 8.89 2.94
C THR A 92 -10.71 9.50 3.34
N SER A 93 -9.64 8.73 3.20
CA SER A 93 -8.31 9.17 3.63
C SER A 93 -7.72 10.22 2.68
N ASP A 94 -6.91 11.09 3.26
CA ASP A 94 -6.22 12.13 2.52
C ASP A 94 -5.03 11.56 1.73
N PHE A 95 -4.38 10.54 2.30
CA PHE A 95 -3.24 9.87 1.68
C PHE A 95 -3.48 8.38 1.56
N ALA A 96 -2.88 7.80 0.54
CA ALA A 96 -2.87 6.35 0.34
C ALA A 96 -1.49 5.89 -0.11
N VAL A 97 -1.09 4.71 0.37
CA VAL A 97 0.13 4.03 -0.03
C VAL A 97 -0.22 2.60 -0.40
N ALA A 98 0.33 2.11 -1.50
CA ALA A 98 0.16 0.72 -1.91
C ALA A 98 1.52 0.07 -2.11
N ILE A 99 1.62 -1.22 -1.75
CA ILE A 99 2.85 -2.00 -1.85
C ILE A 99 2.54 -3.32 -2.55
N THR A 100 3.28 -3.62 -3.60
CA THR A 100 3.28 -4.92 -4.25
C THR A 100 4.73 -5.34 -4.52
N GLY A 101 5.04 -6.62 -4.36
CA GLY A 101 6.42 -7.05 -4.48
C GLY A 101 6.57 -8.56 -4.51
N ILE A 102 7.80 -9.00 -4.69
CA ILE A 102 8.19 -10.41 -4.72
C ILE A 102 8.93 -10.73 -3.42
N ALA A 103 8.20 -11.31 -2.47
CA ALA A 103 8.75 -11.63 -1.14
C ALA A 103 9.80 -12.75 -1.20
N GLY A 104 9.65 -13.67 -2.16
CA GLY A 104 10.51 -14.86 -2.23
C GLY A 104 10.07 -15.94 -1.24
N PRO A 105 10.86 -17.04 -1.13
CA PRO A 105 12.11 -17.30 -1.84
C PRO A 105 11.97 -17.58 -3.34
N SER A 106 10.74 -17.85 -3.82
CA SER A 106 10.46 -18.13 -5.24
C SER A 106 9.72 -16.97 -5.91
N GLY A 107 9.49 -17.09 -7.22
CA GLY A 107 8.70 -16.12 -7.98
C GLY A 107 9.50 -15.01 -8.65
N GLY A 108 10.80 -14.91 -8.36
CA GLY A 108 11.65 -13.91 -9.01
C GLY A 108 12.06 -14.30 -10.42
N THR A 109 12.29 -13.28 -11.25
CA THR A 109 12.83 -13.42 -12.62
C THR A 109 14.03 -12.50 -12.78
N THR A 110 14.67 -12.54 -13.95
CA THR A 110 15.84 -11.68 -14.23
C THR A 110 15.46 -10.20 -14.16
N THR A 111 14.29 -9.83 -14.69
CA THR A 111 13.83 -8.44 -14.72
C THR A 111 13.05 -8.06 -13.45
N LYS A 112 12.51 -9.05 -12.74
CA LYS A 112 11.77 -8.85 -11.48
C LYS A 112 12.30 -9.84 -10.45
N PRO A 113 13.45 -9.55 -9.85
CA PRO A 113 14.07 -10.46 -8.89
C PRO A 113 13.31 -10.50 -7.57
N VAL A 114 13.57 -11.56 -6.81
CA VAL A 114 13.10 -11.62 -5.41
C VAL A 114 13.61 -10.38 -4.66
N GLY A 115 12.74 -9.76 -3.89
CA GLY A 115 13.03 -8.51 -3.18
C GLY A 115 12.64 -7.26 -3.96
N MET A 116 12.22 -7.39 -5.23
CA MET A 116 11.67 -6.25 -5.97
C MET A 116 10.34 -5.84 -5.37
N VAL A 117 10.21 -4.55 -5.05
CA VAL A 117 9.00 -3.99 -4.45
C VAL A 117 8.63 -2.72 -5.20
N CYS A 118 7.35 -2.60 -5.55
CA CYS A 118 6.80 -1.42 -6.19
C CYS A 118 5.86 -0.71 -5.23
N PHE A 119 5.98 0.61 -5.15
CA PHE A 119 5.17 1.45 -4.28
C PHE A 119 4.27 2.35 -5.13
N GLY A 120 3.03 2.50 -4.70
CA GLY A 120 2.13 3.52 -5.19
C GLY A 120 1.84 4.51 -4.08
N PHE A 121 1.70 5.77 -4.44
CA PHE A 121 1.39 6.83 -3.49
C PHE A 121 0.40 7.79 -4.14
N SER A 122 -0.61 8.21 -3.38
CA SER A 122 -1.60 9.17 -3.88
C SER A 122 -2.16 10.02 -2.76
N THR A 123 -2.63 11.20 -3.13
CA THR A 123 -3.40 12.07 -2.25
C THR A 123 -4.82 12.18 -2.79
N TYR A 124 -5.78 12.50 -1.93
CA TYR A 124 -7.16 12.66 -2.36
C TYR A 124 -7.25 13.72 -3.47
N GLY A 125 -7.91 13.35 -4.57
CA GLY A 125 -8.07 14.25 -5.72
C GLY A 125 -6.87 14.33 -6.66
N ASN A 126 -5.73 13.73 -6.31
CA ASN A 126 -4.52 13.72 -7.13
C ASN A 126 -4.09 12.29 -7.43
N ASN A 127 -4.18 11.90 -8.67
CA ASN A 127 -3.80 10.57 -9.12
C ASN A 127 -2.59 10.61 -10.05
#